data_561110ea4d17226e36f721be7c9c63fd
#
_entry.id   561110ea4d17226e36f721be7c9c63fd
#
_cell.length_a   1.000
_cell.length_b   1.000
_cell.length_c   1.000
_cell.angle_alpha   90.00
_cell.angle_beta   90.00
_cell.angle_gamma   90.00
#
_symmetry.space_group_name_H-M   'P 1'
#
loop_
_entity.id
_entity.type
_entity.pdbx_description
1 polymer ?
#
loop_
_entity_poly.entity_id
_entity_poly.type
_entity_poly.pdbx_seq_one_letter_code
_entity_poly.pdbx_strand_id
1 'polypeptide(L)'
;MFDFHVHENIAKAETLPATFYREEEVFEELKKRVFGGSWQWKGCAKELFPVDDYVQPMSFLEGLIEEPVFLKKSGENQEINCFSNVCTHRGNLIFHHECRSKRIACGYHGRQWEKNGQLKFMPEFNEAENFPRACDHLTKYPTAKLGPHVFASLNPSFSIDAVFHKMKERIGFLPLEEFKYDSKHSKDYLINCHWALYCDNYLEGFHIPFVHDDLNDVLDYGSYKTELFENGSLQIGYSKGGEDVFELPPGHPDKG
;
A
#
# COMPACT_ATOMS: atom_id res chain seq x y z
N MET A 1 19.58 3.19 19.59
CA MET A 1 18.59 3.77 18.67
C MET A 1 19.38 4.46 17.58
N PHE A 2 19.25 4.05 16.34
CA PHE A 2 19.90 4.72 15.21
C PHE A 2 19.24 6.06 14.97
N ASP A 3 20.03 7.10 14.77
CA ASP A 3 19.57 8.44 14.43
C ASP A 3 20.15 8.80 13.06
N PHE A 4 19.29 8.78 12.04
CA PHE A 4 19.63 9.13 10.68
C PHE A 4 19.00 10.48 10.37
N HIS A 5 19.80 11.51 10.34
CA HIS A 5 19.34 12.86 10.05
C HIS A 5 19.71 13.28 8.64
N VAL A 6 18.73 13.75 7.89
CA VAL A 6 18.92 14.43 6.60
C VAL A 6 18.60 15.90 6.79
N HIS A 7 19.51 16.78 6.41
CA HIS A 7 19.31 18.22 6.56
C HIS A 7 18.20 18.72 5.64
N GLU A 8 17.26 19.52 6.17
CA GLU A 8 16.13 20.07 5.41
C GLU A 8 16.55 20.89 4.19
N ASN A 9 17.68 21.63 4.31
CA ASN A 9 18.22 22.37 3.18
C ASN A 9 19.07 21.44 2.31
N ILE A 10 18.63 21.22 1.08
CA ILE A 10 19.29 20.34 0.11
C ILE A 10 20.75 20.71 -0.15
N ALA A 11 21.12 22.00 -0.06
CA ALA A 11 22.52 22.44 -0.22
C ALA A 11 23.45 22.01 0.92
N LYS A 12 22.89 21.47 2.01
CA LYS A 12 23.60 20.96 3.20
C LYS A 12 23.27 19.49 3.47
N ALA A 13 22.36 18.92 2.71
CA ALA A 13 21.98 17.53 2.88
C ALA A 13 23.11 16.60 2.41
N GLU A 14 23.34 15.56 3.14
CA GLU A 14 24.25 14.48 2.81
C GLU A 14 23.45 13.20 2.55
N THR A 15 24.03 12.27 1.81
CA THR A 15 23.46 10.94 1.61
C THR A 15 23.43 10.17 2.94
N LEU A 16 22.48 9.27 3.06
CA LEU A 16 22.42 8.38 4.23
C LEU A 16 23.72 7.55 4.33
N PRO A 17 24.22 7.29 5.56
CA PRO A 17 25.44 6.52 5.75
C PRO A 17 25.22 5.04 5.35
N ALA A 18 26.30 4.35 4.98
CA ALA A 18 26.26 2.95 4.56
C ALA A 18 25.61 2.01 5.59
N THR A 19 25.67 2.35 6.88
CA THR A 19 25.01 1.60 7.96
C THR A 19 23.50 1.54 7.80
N PHE A 20 22.87 2.58 7.23
CA PHE A 20 21.44 2.57 6.96
C PHE A 20 21.02 1.42 6.04
N TYR A 21 21.82 1.10 5.05
CA TYR A 21 21.54 0.07 4.04
C TYR A 21 22.05 -1.33 4.41
N ARG A 22 22.91 -1.45 5.42
CA ARG A 22 23.67 -2.69 5.67
C ARG A 22 23.38 -3.33 7.01
N GLU A 23 22.91 -2.57 8.01
CA GLU A 23 22.65 -3.10 9.34
C GLU A 23 21.29 -3.76 9.44
N GLU A 24 21.26 -5.04 9.85
CA GLU A 24 20.02 -5.82 10.01
C GLU A 24 19.05 -5.17 11.01
N GLU A 25 19.56 -4.62 12.11
CA GLU A 25 18.75 -3.96 13.13
C GLU A 25 18.05 -2.70 12.57
N VAL A 26 18.71 -1.97 11.66
CA VAL A 26 18.10 -0.83 10.95
C VAL A 26 16.98 -1.32 10.05
N PHE A 27 17.22 -2.40 9.30
CA PHE A 27 16.21 -2.98 8.42
C PHE A 27 14.98 -3.44 9.21
N GLU A 28 15.15 -4.08 10.35
CA GLU A 28 14.03 -4.49 11.22
C GLU A 28 13.22 -3.29 11.76
N GLU A 29 13.89 -2.18 12.08
CA GLU A 29 13.18 -0.94 12.45
C GLU A 29 12.45 -0.31 11.27
N LEU A 30 13.01 -0.35 10.05
CA LEU A 30 12.34 0.11 8.83
C LEU A 30 11.09 -0.71 8.52
N LYS A 31 11.12 -2.03 8.71
CA LYS A 31 9.93 -2.90 8.56
C LYS A 31 8.80 -2.42 9.45
N LYS A 32 9.08 -2.10 10.70
CA LYS A 32 8.07 -1.65 11.66
C LYS A 32 7.58 -0.22 11.39
N ARG A 33 8.51 0.71 11.19
CA ARG A 33 8.18 2.14 11.15
C ARG A 33 7.75 2.61 9.77
N VAL A 34 8.42 2.13 8.73
CA VAL A 34 8.11 2.53 7.36
C VAL A 34 7.01 1.63 6.79
N PHE A 35 7.27 0.35 6.65
CA PHE A 35 6.32 -0.55 5.99
C PHE A 35 5.07 -0.83 6.81
N GLY A 36 5.21 -1.06 8.12
CA GLY A 36 4.07 -1.25 9.02
C GLY A 36 3.29 0.04 9.30
N GLY A 37 3.96 1.21 9.20
CA GLY A 37 3.39 2.54 9.43
C GLY A 37 2.88 3.25 8.18
N SER A 38 3.09 2.70 7.00
CA SER A 38 2.63 3.30 5.74
C SER A 38 1.42 2.55 5.15
N TRP A 39 0.86 3.15 4.12
CA TRP A 39 -0.26 2.58 3.39
C TRP A 39 0.23 1.72 2.23
N GLN A 40 -0.17 0.46 2.23
CA GLN A 40 0.25 -0.50 1.23
C GLN A 40 -0.86 -0.78 0.23
N TRP A 41 -0.56 -0.71 -1.04
CA TRP A 41 -1.48 -1.11 -2.09
C TRP A 41 -1.74 -2.62 -2.03
N LYS A 42 -3.02 -3.03 -2.11
CA LYS A 42 -3.45 -4.42 -2.00
C LYS A 42 -3.96 -5.00 -3.30
N GLY A 43 -4.24 -4.16 -4.27
CA GLY A 43 -4.78 -4.57 -5.57
C GLY A 43 -5.92 -3.69 -6.03
N CYS A 44 -6.51 -4.04 -7.16
CA CYS A 44 -7.71 -3.38 -7.65
C CYS A 44 -8.97 -4.08 -7.14
N ALA A 45 -9.97 -3.31 -6.76
CA ALA A 45 -11.19 -3.83 -6.12
C ALA A 45 -11.94 -4.87 -6.97
N LYS A 46 -11.87 -4.79 -8.31
CA LYS A 46 -12.53 -5.76 -9.21
C LYS A 46 -11.84 -7.13 -9.19
N GLU A 47 -10.51 -7.14 -9.12
CA GLU A 47 -9.72 -8.37 -9.02
C GLU A 47 -9.81 -8.97 -7.62
N LEU A 48 -9.72 -8.13 -6.58
CA LEU A 48 -9.83 -8.57 -5.19
C LEU A 48 -11.22 -9.14 -4.85
N PHE A 49 -12.27 -8.62 -5.50
CA PHE A 49 -13.65 -9.00 -5.21
C PHE A 49 -14.44 -9.25 -6.50
N PRO A 50 -14.14 -10.34 -7.22
CA PRO A 50 -14.79 -10.66 -8.51
C PRO A 50 -16.29 -10.94 -8.37
N VAL A 51 -16.73 -11.34 -7.17
CA VAL A 51 -18.14 -11.61 -6.85
C VAL A 51 -18.48 -11.12 -5.44
N ASP A 52 -19.78 -11.01 -5.14
CA ASP A 52 -20.24 -10.65 -3.79
C ASP A 52 -19.83 -11.69 -2.74
N ASP A 53 -19.63 -11.21 -1.51
CA ASP A 53 -19.19 -12.02 -0.37
C ASP A 53 -17.83 -12.71 -0.58
N TYR A 54 -17.01 -12.23 -1.52
CA TYR A 54 -15.67 -12.76 -1.73
C TYR A 54 -14.73 -12.36 -0.59
N VAL A 55 -13.87 -13.28 -0.22
CA VAL A 55 -12.84 -13.10 0.81
C VAL A 55 -11.49 -13.34 0.17
N GLN A 56 -10.58 -12.40 0.33
CA GLN A 56 -9.22 -12.46 -0.19
C GLN A 56 -8.23 -12.52 0.98
N PRO A 57 -7.79 -13.73 1.41
CA PRO A 57 -6.68 -13.87 2.36
C PRO A 57 -5.35 -13.60 1.66
N MET A 58 -4.42 -13.00 2.40
CA MET A 58 -3.07 -12.70 1.92
C MET A 58 -2.12 -12.46 3.10
N SER A 59 -0.81 -12.51 2.85
CA SER A 59 0.16 -11.88 3.73
C SER A 59 0.11 -10.36 3.55
N PHE A 60 0.34 -9.59 4.62
CA PHE A 60 0.26 -8.12 4.52
C PHE A 60 1.28 -7.56 3.53
N LEU A 61 2.54 -8.00 3.63
CA LEU A 61 3.60 -7.76 2.65
C LEU A 61 4.45 -9.01 2.54
N GLU A 62 4.14 -9.84 1.57
CA GLU A 62 4.81 -11.12 1.36
C GLU A 62 6.33 -10.95 1.26
N GLY A 63 7.07 -11.79 2.00
CA GLY A 63 8.53 -11.74 2.08
C GLY A 63 9.10 -10.62 2.97
N LEU A 64 8.25 -9.71 3.51
CA LEU A 64 8.70 -8.60 4.35
C LEU A 64 7.96 -8.52 5.69
N ILE A 65 6.63 -8.48 5.67
CA ILE A 65 5.77 -8.50 6.86
C ILE A 65 4.73 -9.59 6.68
N GLU A 66 5.01 -10.76 7.27
CA GLU A 66 4.18 -11.95 7.14
C GLU A 66 2.98 -11.94 8.11
N GLU A 67 2.31 -10.80 8.24
CA GLU A 67 1.06 -10.71 9.00
C GLU A 67 -0.09 -11.25 8.14
N PRO A 68 -0.72 -12.37 8.55
CA PRO A 68 -1.84 -12.92 7.83
C PRO A 68 -3.06 -12.01 7.96
N VAL A 69 -3.55 -11.51 6.83
CA VAL A 69 -4.76 -10.69 6.78
C VAL A 69 -5.76 -11.26 5.79
N PHE A 70 -7.01 -10.84 5.89
CA PHE A 70 -7.95 -11.02 4.80
C PHE A 70 -8.71 -9.73 4.53
N LEU A 71 -8.98 -9.52 3.25
CA LEU A 71 -9.86 -8.45 2.78
C LEU A 71 -11.24 -9.03 2.52
N LYS A 72 -12.27 -8.28 2.91
CA LYS A 72 -13.66 -8.64 2.64
C LYS A 72 -14.48 -7.40 2.34
N LYS A 73 -15.25 -7.47 1.27
CA LYS A 73 -16.24 -6.45 0.92
C LYS A 73 -17.54 -6.76 1.66
N SER A 74 -18.09 -5.79 2.38
CA SER A 74 -19.23 -6.00 3.27
C SER A 74 -20.25 -4.88 3.19
N GLY A 75 -21.52 -5.25 3.41
CA GLY A 75 -22.62 -4.30 3.54
C GLY A 75 -23.16 -3.75 2.21
N GLU A 76 -24.24 -2.99 2.31
CA GLU A 76 -24.90 -2.33 1.18
C GLU A 76 -24.00 -1.25 0.56
N ASN A 77 -23.19 -0.60 1.38
CA ASN A 77 -22.24 0.44 0.97
C ASN A 77 -20.97 -0.10 0.33
N GLN A 78 -20.85 -1.44 0.19
CA GLN A 78 -19.70 -2.07 -0.43
C GLN A 78 -18.36 -1.71 0.25
N GLU A 79 -18.38 -1.49 1.57
CA GLU A 79 -17.19 -1.19 2.37
C GLU A 79 -16.18 -2.33 2.32
N ILE A 80 -14.91 -2.00 2.06
CA ILE A 80 -13.81 -2.94 2.10
C ILE A 80 -13.19 -2.91 3.49
N ASN A 81 -13.17 -4.06 4.14
CA ASN A 81 -12.58 -4.24 5.45
C ASN A 81 -11.35 -5.14 5.36
N CYS A 82 -10.31 -4.80 6.13
CA CYS A 82 -9.12 -5.62 6.33
C CYS A 82 -9.08 -6.08 7.78
N PHE A 83 -8.94 -7.39 8.00
CA PHE A 83 -8.87 -8.00 9.33
C PHE A 83 -7.66 -8.91 9.43
N SER A 84 -7.15 -9.10 10.66
CA SER A 84 -6.25 -10.21 10.94
C SER A 84 -6.92 -11.53 10.58
N ASN A 85 -6.21 -12.39 9.86
CA ASN A 85 -6.68 -13.73 9.47
C ASN A 85 -6.39 -14.78 10.54
N VAL A 86 -5.97 -14.32 11.73
CA VAL A 86 -5.62 -15.18 12.86
C VAL A 86 -6.78 -15.25 13.84
N CYS A 87 -7.26 -16.48 14.09
CA CYS A 87 -8.33 -16.73 15.06
C CYS A 87 -7.91 -16.35 16.48
N THR A 88 -8.66 -15.47 17.12
CA THR A 88 -8.42 -14.96 18.47
C THR A 88 -8.61 -16.00 19.59
N HIS A 89 -8.83 -17.28 19.25
CA HIS A 89 -8.90 -18.38 20.21
C HIS A 89 -7.53 -19.07 20.36
N ARG A 90 -7.03 -19.72 19.30
CA ARG A 90 -5.78 -20.51 19.31
C ARG A 90 -4.94 -20.30 18.03
N GLY A 91 -5.01 -19.13 17.41
CA GLY A 91 -4.12 -18.76 16.32
C GLY A 91 -4.31 -19.49 14.98
N ASN A 92 -5.41 -20.25 14.81
CA ASN A 92 -5.68 -20.89 13.52
C ASN A 92 -6.01 -19.85 12.45
N LEU A 93 -5.56 -20.05 11.21
CA LEU A 93 -6.02 -19.23 10.09
C LEU A 93 -7.51 -19.40 9.88
N ILE A 94 -8.22 -18.28 9.68
CA ILE A 94 -9.68 -18.27 9.48
C ILE A 94 -10.00 -18.68 8.04
N PHE A 95 -9.27 -18.11 7.08
CA PHE A 95 -9.36 -18.42 5.66
C PHE A 95 -7.99 -18.84 5.12
N HIS A 96 -7.92 -20.04 4.56
CA HIS A 96 -6.69 -20.59 3.96
C HIS A 96 -6.54 -20.21 2.49
N HIS A 97 -7.67 -20.00 1.80
CA HIS A 97 -7.72 -19.69 0.38
C HIS A 97 -8.83 -18.67 0.13
N GLU A 98 -8.75 -18.00 -1.00
CA GLU A 98 -9.82 -17.16 -1.50
C GLU A 98 -11.11 -17.97 -1.66
N CYS A 99 -12.19 -17.39 -1.25
CA CYS A 99 -13.49 -18.06 -1.31
C CYS A 99 -14.64 -17.09 -1.25
N ARG A 100 -15.83 -17.59 -1.61
CA ARG A 100 -17.07 -16.90 -1.33
C ARG A 100 -17.60 -17.32 0.03
N SER A 101 -17.70 -16.38 0.98
CA SER A 101 -18.22 -16.66 2.32
C SER A 101 -19.03 -15.49 2.87
N LYS A 102 -20.28 -15.79 3.26
CA LYS A 102 -21.14 -14.84 3.98
C LYS A 102 -20.75 -14.69 5.46
N ARG A 103 -20.03 -15.67 6.01
CA ARG A 103 -19.66 -15.74 7.43
C ARG A 103 -18.17 -15.56 7.59
N ILE A 104 -17.78 -15.00 8.71
CA ILE A 104 -16.40 -15.04 9.19
C ILE A 104 -16.40 -16.08 10.31
N ALA A 105 -15.84 -17.26 10.04
CA ALA A 105 -15.89 -18.39 10.97
C ALA A 105 -14.60 -19.20 10.90
N CYS A 106 -14.03 -19.50 12.08
CA CYS A 106 -12.87 -20.37 12.19
C CYS A 106 -13.31 -21.85 12.09
N GLY A 107 -12.70 -22.58 11.16
CA GLY A 107 -12.99 -24.00 10.94
C GLY A 107 -12.52 -24.92 12.07
N TYR A 108 -11.69 -24.43 13.01
CA TYR A 108 -11.11 -25.27 14.06
C TYR A 108 -12.14 -25.55 15.20
N HIS A 109 -12.73 -24.49 15.79
CA HIS A 109 -13.70 -24.65 16.91
C HIS A 109 -15.01 -23.90 16.66
N GLY A 110 -15.30 -23.49 15.45
CA GLY A 110 -16.57 -22.85 15.10
C GLY A 110 -16.76 -21.43 15.62
N ARG A 111 -15.67 -20.76 16.09
CA ARG A 111 -15.73 -19.36 16.51
C ARG A 111 -16.15 -18.48 15.34
N GLN A 112 -17.08 -17.55 15.54
CA GLN A 112 -17.65 -16.70 14.49
C GLN A 112 -17.60 -15.24 14.87
N TRP A 113 -17.46 -14.39 13.84
CA TRP A 113 -17.47 -12.93 13.98
C TRP A 113 -18.52 -12.30 13.06
N GLU A 114 -18.97 -11.14 13.47
CA GLU A 114 -19.81 -10.27 12.64
C GLU A 114 -18.98 -9.65 11.50
N LYS A 115 -19.66 -9.02 10.53
CA LYS A 115 -19.03 -8.39 9.37
C LYS A 115 -18.06 -7.25 9.75
N ASN A 116 -18.22 -6.68 10.94
CA ASN A 116 -17.36 -5.62 11.47
C ASN A 116 -16.18 -6.16 12.31
N GLY A 117 -16.03 -7.50 12.43
CA GLY A 117 -14.97 -8.14 13.19
C GLY A 117 -15.30 -8.38 14.68
N GLN A 118 -16.46 -7.93 15.18
CA GLN A 118 -16.87 -8.23 16.55
C GLN A 118 -17.19 -9.71 16.69
N LEU A 119 -16.81 -10.29 17.85
CA LEU A 119 -17.16 -11.67 18.14
C LEU A 119 -18.69 -11.82 18.17
N LYS A 120 -19.18 -12.81 17.45
CA LYS A 120 -20.59 -13.17 17.36
C LYS A 120 -20.94 -14.36 18.24
N PHE A 121 -20.14 -15.41 18.15
CA PHE A 121 -20.47 -16.72 18.74
C PHE A 121 -19.20 -17.54 18.98
N MET A 122 -19.21 -18.27 20.08
CA MET A 122 -18.24 -19.31 20.40
C MET A 122 -18.96 -20.49 21.02
N PRO A 123 -18.84 -21.70 20.45
CA PRO A 123 -19.43 -22.91 21.08
C PRO A 123 -18.91 -23.13 22.51
N GLU A 124 -19.76 -23.67 23.38
CA GLU A 124 -19.44 -24.03 24.78
C GLU A 124 -19.05 -22.83 25.69
N PHE A 125 -19.22 -21.58 25.23
CA PHE A 125 -18.87 -20.38 26.01
C PHE A 125 -20.07 -19.65 26.62
N ASN A 126 -21.25 -20.29 26.68
CA ASN A 126 -22.46 -19.63 27.15
C ASN A 126 -22.40 -19.22 28.63
N GLU A 127 -21.63 -19.97 29.44
CA GLU A 127 -21.46 -19.72 30.88
C GLU A 127 -20.12 -19.05 31.22
N ALA A 128 -19.33 -18.65 30.18
CA ALA A 128 -18.05 -18.03 30.42
C ALA A 128 -18.21 -16.59 30.93
N GLU A 129 -17.64 -16.33 32.12
CA GLU A 129 -17.62 -15.00 32.71
C GLU A 129 -16.67 -14.07 31.94
N ASN A 130 -17.03 -12.78 31.87
CA ASN A 130 -16.23 -11.74 31.18
C ASN A 130 -15.92 -12.05 29.71
N PHE A 131 -16.86 -12.68 29.02
CA PHE A 131 -16.77 -13.01 27.60
C PHE A 131 -17.99 -12.44 26.83
N PRO A 132 -17.80 -11.81 25.62
CA PRO A 132 -16.51 -11.57 24.96
C PRO A 132 -15.78 -10.34 25.54
N ARG A 133 -14.44 -10.37 25.43
CA ARG A 133 -13.56 -9.25 25.76
C ARG A 133 -13.11 -8.56 24.47
N ALA A 134 -12.48 -7.40 24.57
CA ALA A 134 -11.94 -6.69 23.41
C ALA A 134 -10.96 -7.54 22.58
N CYS A 135 -10.13 -8.37 23.22
CA CYS A 135 -9.19 -9.27 22.56
C CYS A 135 -9.83 -10.48 21.86
N ASP A 136 -11.14 -10.72 22.07
CA ASP A 136 -11.87 -11.77 21.38
C ASP A 136 -12.40 -11.34 20.01
N HIS A 137 -12.41 -10.03 19.73
CA HIS A 137 -12.73 -9.48 18.43
C HIS A 137 -11.54 -9.63 17.46
N LEU A 138 -11.80 -9.60 16.15
CA LEU A 138 -10.73 -9.53 15.16
C LEU A 138 -10.10 -8.14 15.15
N THR A 139 -8.79 -8.10 15.06
CA THR A 139 -8.09 -6.85 14.77
C THR A 139 -8.52 -6.37 13.39
N LYS A 140 -9.06 -5.15 13.33
CA LYS A 140 -9.41 -4.48 12.08
C LYS A 140 -8.31 -3.49 11.73
N TYR A 141 -7.79 -3.61 10.51
CA TYR A 141 -6.78 -2.71 9.97
C TYR A 141 -7.44 -1.63 9.11
N PRO A 142 -6.95 -0.37 9.16
CA PRO A 142 -7.42 0.70 8.31
C PRO A 142 -7.31 0.37 6.83
N THR A 143 -8.33 0.77 6.08
CA THR A 143 -8.37 0.63 4.62
C THR A 143 -8.72 1.96 3.96
N ALA A 144 -8.24 2.17 2.75
CA ALA A 144 -8.56 3.35 1.95
C ALA A 144 -8.72 2.96 0.48
N LYS A 145 -9.38 3.81 -0.30
CA LYS A 145 -9.61 3.58 -1.72
C LYS A 145 -9.37 4.84 -2.53
N LEU A 146 -8.63 4.70 -3.63
CA LEU A 146 -8.49 5.73 -4.66
C LEU A 146 -8.81 5.13 -6.02
N GLY A 147 -9.92 5.56 -6.64
CA GLY A 147 -10.41 4.90 -7.85
C GLY A 147 -10.61 3.41 -7.63
N PRO A 148 -10.08 2.54 -8.50
CA PRO A 148 -10.16 1.10 -8.33
C PRO A 148 -9.19 0.55 -7.27
N HIS A 149 -8.20 1.33 -6.82
CA HIS A 149 -7.11 0.87 -5.98
C HIS A 149 -7.49 0.79 -4.51
N VAL A 150 -7.15 -0.33 -3.88
CA VAL A 150 -7.38 -0.60 -2.45
C VAL A 150 -6.06 -0.56 -1.70
N PHE A 151 -6.06 0.15 -0.58
CA PHE A 151 -4.91 0.28 0.32
C PHE A 151 -5.29 -0.19 1.72
N ALA A 152 -4.31 -0.69 2.44
CA ALA A 152 -4.42 -1.01 3.87
C ALA A 152 -3.14 -0.62 4.61
N SER A 153 -3.25 -0.39 5.91
CA SER A 153 -2.09 -0.14 6.79
C SER A 153 -2.26 -0.92 8.08
N LEU A 154 -1.17 -1.43 8.66
CA LEU A 154 -1.22 -2.09 9.96
C LEU A 154 -1.36 -1.08 11.09
N ASN A 155 -0.59 0.01 11.02
CA ASN A 155 -0.60 1.06 12.03
C ASN A 155 -0.20 2.40 11.39
N PRO A 156 -1.10 3.07 10.67
CA PRO A 156 -0.76 4.22 9.84
C PRO A 156 -0.18 5.36 10.68
N SER A 157 1.00 5.84 10.30
CA SER A 157 1.66 6.99 10.92
C SER A 157 1.15 8.33 10.39
N PHE A 158 0.37 8.31 9.30
CA PHE A 158 -0.23 9.48 8.67
C PHE A 158 -1.57 9.13 7.99
N SER A 159 -2.42 10.14 7.75
CA SER A 159 -3.62 9.98 6.92
C SER A 159 -3.25 9.92 5.44
N ILE A 160 -3.76 8.93 4.72
CA ILE A 160 -3.58 8.85 3.27
C ILE A 160 -4.35 9.92 2.49
N ASP A 161 -5.31 10.59 3.13
CA ASP A 161 -6.19 11.57 2.46
C ASP A 161 -5.42 12.74 1.87
N ALA A 162 -4.37 13.22 2.54
CA ALA A 162 -3.51 14.29 2.02
C ALA A 162 -2.81 13.88 0.73
N VAL A 163 -2.30 12.64 0.69
CA VAL A 163 -1.67 12.06 -0.51
C VAL A 163 -2.70 11.90 -1.63
N PHE A 164 -3.87 11.36 -1.32
CA PHE A 164 -4.95 11.19 -2.31
C PHE A 164 -5.48 12.53 -2.83
N HIS A 165 -5.54 13.54 -1.98
CA HIS A 165 -5.92 14.89 -2.42
C HIS A 165 -4.92 15.41 -3.43
N LYS A 166 -3.62 15.32 -3.12
CA LYS A 166 -2.56 15.75 -4.03
C LYS A 166 -2.55 14.97 -5.36
N MET A 167 -2.72 13.67 -5.30
CA MET A 167 -2.84 12.84 -6.50
C MET A 167 -4.05 13.27 -7.36
N LYS A 168 -5.22 13.47 -6.76
CA LYS A 168 -6.42 13.91 -7.48
C LYS A 168 -6.25 15.31 -8.09
N GLU A 169 -5.59 16.21 -7.41
CA GLU A 169 -5.28 17.54 -7.94
C GLU A 169 -4.43 17.46 -9.22
N ARG A 170 -3.48 16.54 -9.26
CA ARG A 170 -2.49 16.45 -10.36
C ARG A 170 -2.93 15.52 -11.49
N ILE A 171 -3.55 14.40 -11.18
CA ILE A 171 -3.93 13.36 -12.16
C ILE A 171 -5.43 13.03 -12.18
N GLY A 172 -6.25 13.77 -11.42
CA GLY A 172 -7.70 13.50 -11.33
C GLY A 172 -8.49 13.74 -12.62
N PHE A 173 -7.87 14.33 -13.65
CA PHE A 173 -8.45 14.43 -15.00
C PHE A 173 -8.40 13.09 -15.76
N LEU A 174 -7.58 12.15 -15.33
CA LEU A 174 -7.53 10.80 -15.90
C LEU A 174 -8.74 9.97 -15.45
N PRO A 175 -9.26 9.08 -16.30
CA PRO A 175 -10.40 8.22 -15.96
C PRO A 175 -9.97 7.06 -15.05
N LEU A 176 -9.48 7.38 -13.82
CA LEU A 176 -8.89 6.42 -12.91
C LEU A 176 -9.81 5.24 -12.59
N GLU A 177 -11.15 5.46 -12.55
CA GLU A 177 -12.14 4.40 -12.29
C GLU A 177 -12.24 3.39 -13.45
N GLU A 178 -11.75 3.74 -14.63
CA GLU A 178 -11.77 2.87 -15.83
C GLU A 178 -10.48 2.06 -15.96
N PHE A 179 -9.45 2.36 -15.19
CA PHE A 179 -8.17 1.65 -15.22
C PHE A 179 -8.38 0.18 -14.85
N LYS A 180 -7.70 -0.69 -15.58
CA LYS A 180 -7.73 -2.15 -15.38
C LYS A 180 -6.32 -2.67 -15.25
N TYR A 181 -6.17 -3.64 -14.36
CA TYR A 181 -4.91 -4.38 -14.28
C TYR A 181 -4.70 -5.21 -15.53
N ASP A 182 -3.52 -5.09 -16.14
CA ASP A 182 -3.12 -5.88 -17.30
C ASP A 182 -2.02 -6.87 -16.90
N SER A 183 -2.44 -8.08 -16.55
CA SER A 183 -1.54 -9.15 -16.15
C SER A 183 -0.57 -9.60 -17.24
N LYS A 184 -0.91 -9.40 -18.52
CA LYS A 184 -0.06 -9.81 -19.64
C LYS A 184 1.16 -8.89 -19.82
N HIS A 185 1.00 -7.61 -19.47
CA HIS A 185 2.06 -6.62 -19.55
C HIS A 185 2.71 -6.30 -18.19
N SER A 186 2.23 -6.93 -17.11
CA SER A 186 2.84 -6.82 -15.79
C SER A 186 3.99 -7.81 -15.65
N LYS A 187 5.10 -7.37 -15.04
CA LYS A 187 6.30 -8.18 -14.79
C LYS A 187 6.85 -7.89 -13.41
N ASP A 188 7.31 -8.93 -12.74
CA ASP A 188 8.03 -8.84 -11.49
C ASP A 188 9.53 -9.03 -11.74
N TYR A 189 10.34 -8.19 -11.11
CA TYR A 189 11.79 -8.27 -11.18
C TYR A 189 12.36 -8.42 -9.77
N LEU A 190 13.08 -9.51 -9.53
CA LEU A 190 13.79 -9.70 -8.28
C LEU A 190 15.18 -9.07 -8.37
N ILE A 191 15.44 -8.11 -7.50
CA ILE A 191 16.70 -7.37 -7.45
C ILE A 191 17.36 -7.61 -6.09
N ASN A 192 18.62 -8.01 -6.10
CA ASN A 192 19.38 -8.25 -4.88
C ASN A 192 20.01 -6.95 -4.35
N CYS A 193 19.16 -6.06 -3.82
CA CYS A 193 19.60 -4.82 -3.21
C CYS A 193 18.66 -4.40 -2.06
N HIS A 194 19.13 -3.47 -1.22
CA HIS A 194 18.27 -2.83 -0.24
C HIS A 194 17.22 -1.96 -0.95
N TRP A 195 15.95 -2.06 -0.56
CA TRP A 195 14.84 -1.36 -1.21
C TRP A 195 15.04 0.17 -1.32
N ALA A 196 15.63 0.79 -0.29
CA ALA A 196 15.85 2.24 -0.27
C ALA A 196 16.83 2.70 -1.36
N LEU A 197 17.83 1.88 -1.72
CA LEU A 197 18.71 2.21 -2.86
C LEU A 197 17.93 2.30 -4.17
N TYR A 198 16.91 1.47 -4.34
CA TYR A 198 16.04 1.55 -5.50
C TYR A 198 15.18 2.83 -5.47
N CYS A 199 14.67 3.20 -4.29
CA CYS A 199 13.96 4.46 -4.10
C CYS A 199 14.88 5.67 -4.33
N ASP A 200 16.09 5.67 -3.77
CA ASP A 200 17.05 6.75 -3.96
C ASP A 200 17.34 6.98 -5.44
N ASN A 201 17.57 5.90 -6.21
CA ASN A 201 17.80 5.97 -7.65
C ASN A 201 16.57 6.52 -8.40
N TYR A 202 15.35 6.14 -7.99
CA TYR A 202 14.12 6.62 -8.65
C TYR A 202 13.80 8.07 -8.31
N LEU A 203 14.08 8.52 -7.07
CA LEU A 203 13.72 9.85 -6.58
C LEU A 203 14.62 10.99 -7.08
N GLU A 204 15.70 10.67 -7.78
CA GLU A 204 16.58 11.63 -8.44
C GLU A 204 16.55 11.41 -9.96
N GLY A 205 16.93 12.41 -10.72
CA GLY A 205 17.00 12.34 -12.18
C GLY A 205 18.43 12.50 -12.73
N PHE A 206 19.44 12.58 -11.88
CA PHE A 206 20.81 12.92 -12.26
C PHE A 206 21.47 11.90 -13.18
N HIS A 207 21.07 10.63 -13.07
CA HIS A 207 21.61 9.55 -13.90
C HIS A 207 20.98 9.48 -15.30
N ILE A 208 19.81 10.12 -15.54
CA ILE A 208 19.08 10.03 -16.81
C ILE A 208 20.00 10.35 -18.01
N PRO A 209 20.75 11.45 -18.02
CA PRO A 209 21.60 11.80 -19.18
C PRO A 209 22.77 10.84 -19.42
N PHE A 210 23.06 9.94 -18.46
CA PHE A 210 24.24 9.06 -18.51
C PHE A 210 23.91 7.59 -18.63
N VAL A 211 22.69 7.19 -18.24
CA VAL A 211 22.28 5.78 -18.12
C VAL A 211 21.10 5.45 -19.03
N HIS A 212 20.24 6.42 -19.31
CA HIS A 212 18.99 6.22 -20.05
C HIS A 212 18.97 7.07 -21.35
N ASP A 213 19.76 6.65 -22.35
CA ASP A 213 19.88 7.38 -23.62
C ASP A 213 18.50 7.61 -24.27
N ASP A 214 17.67 6.56 -24.38
CA ASP A 214 16.34 6.64 -25.00
C ASP A 214 15.42 7.63 -24.25
N LEU A 215 15.45 7.61 -22.90
CA LEU A 215 14.67 8.53 -22.08
C LEU A 215 15.20 9.97 -22.19
N ASN A 216 16.52 10.12 -22.20
CA ASN A 216 17.16 11.43 -22.35
C ASN A 216 16.88 12.06 -23.73
N ASP A 217 16.70 11.24 -24.77
CA ASP A 217 16.37 11.73 -26.11
C ASP A 217 14.98 12.37 -26.18
N VAL A 218 14.03 11.85 -25.42
CA VAL A 218 12.63 12.30 -25.42
C VAL A 218 12.34 13.33 -24.31
N LEU A 219 13.09 13.31 -23.22
CA LEU A 219 12.89 14.16 -22.06
C LEU A 219 13.71 15.46 -22.14
N ASP A 220 13.05 16.60 -21.94
CA ASP A 220 13.76 17.85 -21.66
C ASP A 220 14.27 17.85 -20.21
N TYR A 221 15.47 17.32 -20.03
CA TYR A 221 16.08 17.21 -18.70
C TYR A 221 16.28 18.58 -18.03
N GLY A 222 16.51 19.64 -18.77
CA GLY A 222 16.67 21.00 -18.23
C GLY A 222 15.40 21.54 -17.55
N SER A 223 14.25 21.00 -17.92
CA SER A 223 12.93 21.36 -17.35
C SER A 223 12.42 20.34 -16.33
N TYR A 224 13.18 19.29 -16.04
CA TYR A 224 12.79 18.27 -15.07
C TYR A 224 12.65 18.86 -13.67
N LYS A 225 11.55 18.54 -12.97
CA LYS A 225 11.23 19.08 -11.66
C LYS A 225 10.88 17.97 -10.66
N THR A 226 11.28 18.20 -9.42
CA THR A 226 10.81 17.42 -8.27
C THR A 226 10.08 18.35 -7.32
N GLU A 227 8.82 18.04 -7.04
CA GLU A 227 8.02 18.74 -6.03
C GLU A 227 7.90 17.84 -4.79
N LEU A 228 8.07 18.45 -3.61
CA LEU A 228 7.90 17.76 -2.33
C LEU A 228 6.55 18.14 -1.71
N PHE A 229 5.89 17.19 -1.12
CA PHE A 229 4.70 17.37 -0.31
C PHE A 229 4.73 16.42 0.88
N GLU A 230 3.86 16.64 1.85
CA GLU A 230 3.80 15.80 3.04
C GLU A 230 3.58 14.32 2.65
N ASN A 231 4.49 13.46 3.08
CA ASN A 231 4.52 12.01 2.81
C ASN A 231 4.62 11.61 1.32
N GLY A 232 5.18 12.48 0.48
CA GLY A 232 5.38 12.12 -0.92
C GLY A 232 6.22 13.11 -1.71
N SER A 233 6.55 12.70 -2.94
CA SER A 233 7.18 13.55 -3.96
C SER A 233 6.50 13.33 -5.30
N LEU A 234 6.59 14.32 -6.17
CA LEU A 234 6.13 14.26 -7.56
C LEU A 234 7.26 14.68 -8.46
N GLN A 235 7.57 13.81 -9.42
CA GLN A 235 8.55 14.10 -10.47
C GLN A 235 7.82 14.42 -11.75
N ILE A 236 8.23 15.49 -12.41
CA ILE A 236 7.60 16.02 -13.61
C ILE A 236 8.65 16.12 -14.69
N GLY A 237 8.49 15.34 -15.75
CA GLY A 237 9.28 15.42 -16.96
C GLY A 237 8.52 16.15 -18.06
N TYR A 238 9.21 16.97 -18.82
CA TYR A 238 8.66 17.62 -20.00
C TYR A 238 9.21 16.94 -21.26
N SER A 239 8.32 16.68 -22.21
CA SER A 239 8.70 16.12 -23.51
C SER A 239 9.41 17.15 -24.38
N LYS A 240 10.40 16.70 -25.15
CA LYS A 240 10.99 17.49 -26.26
C LYS A 240 10.08 17.56 -27.48
N GLY A 241 8.99 16.78 -27.51
CA GLY A 241 8.06 16.64 -28.61
C GLY A 241 8.37 15.44 -29.50
N GLY A 242 7.37 15.01 -30.27
CA GLY A 242 7.49 13.88 -31.19
C GLY A 242 7.12 12.53 -30.61
N GLU A 243 6.62 12.48 -29.38
CA GLU A 243 6.18 11.27 -28.70
C GLU A 243 4.76 11.42 -28.12
N ASP A 244 4.16 10.30 -27.74
CA ASP A 244 2.87 10.28 -27.07
C ASP A 244 3.05 10.74 -25.60
N VAL A 245 2.46 11.89 -25.28
CA VAL A 245 2.40 12.44 -23.92
C VAL A 245 0.93 12.62 -23.51
N PHE A 246 0.70 12.74 -22.22
CA PHE A 246 -0.64 13.06 -21.73
C PHE A 246 -1.08 14.45 -22.19
N GLU A 247 -2.22 14.54 -22.88
CA GLU A 247 -2.88 15.82 -23.14
C GLU A 247 -3.49 16.35 -21.85
N LEU A 248 -2.85 17.36 -21.28
CA LEU A 248 -3.32 17.95 -20.03
C LEU A 248 -4.42 18.99 -20.30
N PRO A 249 -5.42 19.08 -19.39
CA PRO A 249 -6.51 20.06 -19.51
C PRO A 249 -5.99 21.49 -19.65
N PRO A 250 -6.73 22.39 -20.33
CA PRO A 250 -6.37 23.81 -20.37
C PRO A 250 -6.20 24.39 -18.97
N GLY A 251 -5.08 25.04 -18.72
CA GLY A 251 -4.76 25.64 -17.41
C GLY A 251 -4.15 24.68 -16.40
N HIS A 252 -3.92 23.42 -16.74
CA HIS A 252 -3.17 22.52 -15.87
C HIS A 252 -1.75 23.07 -15.65
N PRO A 253 -1.22 23.04 -14.39
CA PRO A 253 0.07 23.62 -14.04
C PRO A 253 1.26 22.97 -14.77
N ASP A 254 1.13 21.72 -15.16
CA ASP A 254 2.20 20.92 -15.79
C ASP A 254 1.98 20.76 -17.30
N LYS A 255 1.28 21.67 -17.95
CA LYS A 255 1.08 21.60 -19.39
C LYS A 255 2.43 21.65 -20.13
N GLY A 256 2.67 20.65 -20.98
CA GLY A 256 3.92 20.43 -21.70
C GLY A 256 4.67 19.23 -21.25
#